data_a8bfe1ac6fb327c3f6a24805c4d55900
#
_entry.id   a8bfe1ac6fb327c3f6a24805c4d55900
#
_cell.length_a   1.000
_cell.length_b   1.000
_cell.length_c   1.000
_cell.angle_alpha   90.00
_cell.angle_beta   90.00
_cell.angle_gamma   90.00
#
_symmetry.space_group_name_H-M   'P 1'
#
loop_
_entity.id
_entity.type
_entity.pdbx_description
1 polymer ?
#
loop_
_entity_poly.entity_id
_entity_poly.type
_entity_poly.pdbx_seq_one_letter_code
_entity_poly.pdbx_strand_id
1 'polypeptide(L)'
;TGSGKTAIAFQIAWKLFQTRWNLKRDGSRKPRILFLADRNILADQAFNSFSAFPDDALIRIKTKEIKKHGGVPTNGSIFFTIFQTFMSGKDEEGKPAPYFGDYPADYFDFIIIDECHRGGANDEGNWRGILDYFSPAVQLGLTATPKRKDNVDTYKYFGEPVYIYSLKEGINDGFLTPFKVKRIKTTMDDYIFTGDDELIDGEVEEGKLYKEADFNKIIEIKAREAKRVQIYMDDANQKEKAIIFCANQPHAAAVRDLVNQYKKSTNTNYCVRVTANDGEIGEQFLREFQDNEKFIPTILTTSQKLSTGVDARNIRNIVLMRPVNSMIEFKQIVGRGTRMFDGKDFFTIYDFVDAYHHFADPEWDGEAEPCDVCGKAVCECPNIPGPTPKPCKICDQWPCICEKPPKEACEKCGELPCSCEKRKTIKIKLRDGKEREIQHMVSTSFWSADGKPITSEEFLNNLFGALPDFFKSEEELRTIWSNPMTRKTLLEKLDEAGFGKDELSSLQKLIDAEKSDLFDVLEYVFNSEIKPITREARVAAAQATIFALLNDKQKEFIEFVLAKYIETGVEELDQEKLPILLTNKYQSLEDAKGMLGEVSNISKLFIEFQQHLYSGKVA
;
A
#
# COMPACT_ATOMS: atom_id res chain seq x y z
N THR A 1 4.26 -6.73 4.27
CA THR A 1 5.36 -5.76 4.28
C THR A 1 5.02 -4.61 5.20
N GLY A 2 5.98 -4.14 6.02
CA GLY A 2 5.70 -3.12 7.05
C GLY A 2 5.39 -3.68 8.45
N SER A 3 5.20 -4.99 8.58
CA SER A 3 4.87 -5.69 9.84
C SER A 3 6.04 -5.87 10.82
N GLY A 4 7.12 -5.11 10.69
CA GLY A 4 8.22 -5.15 11.66
C GLY A 4 9.20 -6.32 11.54
N LYS A 5 9.29 -7.04 10.39
CA LYS A 5 10.23 -8.17 10.22
C LYS A 5 11.67 -7.85 10.65
N THR A 6 12.20 -6.67 10.28
CA THR A 6 13.55 -6.24 10.68
C THR A 6 13.68 -6.04 12.19
N ALA A 7 12.62 -5.54 12.85
CA ALA A 7 12.60 -5.41 14.32
C ALA A 7 12.57 -6.77 15.02
N ILE A 8 11.82 -7.74 14.46
CA ILE A 8 11.82 -9.13 14.94
C ILE A 8 13.22 -9.73 14.79
N ALA A 9 13.85 -9.57 13.62
CA ALA A 9 15.24 -10.02 13.38
C ALA A 9 16.21 -9.40 14.39
N PHE A 10 16.09 -8.09 14.64
CA PHE A 10 16.88 -7.39 15.66
C PHE A 10 16.68 -7.99 17.04
N GLN A 11 15.45 -8.21 17.49
CA GLN A 11 15.16 -8.74 18.83
C GLN A 11 15.70 -10.16 19.00
N ILE A 12 15.59 -11.01 17.98
CA ILE A 12 16.18 -12.35 18.00
C ILE A 12 17.69 -12.26 18.10
N ALA A 13 18.34 -11.47 17.23
CA ALA A 13 19.79 -11.28 17.24
C ALA A 13 20.27 -10.70 18.59
N TRP A 14 19.54 -9.71 19.14
CA TRP A 14 19.82 -9.11 20.43
C TRP A 14 19.81 -10.13 21.56
N LYS A 15 18.75 -10.95 21.62
CA LYS A 15 18.63 -11.99 22.65
C LYS A 15 19.75 -13.01 22.55
N LEU A 16 20.06 -13.50 21.34
CA LEU A 16 21.16 -14.44 21.11
C LEU A 16 22.53 -13.83 21.50
N PHE A 17 22.75 -12.55 21.16
CA PHE A 17 23.99 -11.84 21.50
C PHE A 17 24.15 -11.64 23.01
N GLN A 18 23.09 -11.22 23.71
CA GLN A 18 23.15 -11.00 25.16
C GLN A 18 23.37 -12.31 25.93
N THR A 19 22.74 -13.40 25.49
CA THR A 19 22.90 -14.72 26.12
C THR A 19 24.19 -15.46 25.72
N ARG A 20 25.00 -14.88 24.81
CA ARG A 20 26.19 -15.54 24.24
C ARG A 20 25.85 -16.89 23.60
N TRP A 21 24.66 -17.02 23.02
CA TRP A 21 24.25 -18.25 22.37
C TRP A 21 25.14 -18.53 21.14
N ASN A 22 25.66 -19.72 21.04
CA ASN A 22 26.39 -20.23 19.87
C ASN A 22 25.98 -21.68 19.61
N LEU A 23 26.33 -22.26 18.48
CA LEU A 23 25.95 -23.66 18.12
C LEU A 23 26.43 -24.68 19.13
N LYS A 24 27.57 -24.43 19.81
CA LYS A 24 28.09 -25.30 20.86
C LYS A 24 27.34 -25.18 22.19
N ARG A 25 26.50 -24.12 22.34
CA ARG A 25 25.68 -23.80 23.52
C ARG A 25 26.51 -23.69 24.82
N ASP A 26 27.80 -23.36 24.73
CA ASP A 26 28.74 -23.28 25.84
C ASP A 26 28.96 -21.85 26.37
N GLY A 27 28.36 -20.83 25.71
CA GLY A 27 28.53 -19.44 26.10
C GLY A 27 29.97 -18.89 25.96
N SER A 28 30.88 -19.63 25.33
CA SER A 28 32.31 -19.29 25.22
C SER A 28 32.57 -18.01 24.41
N ARG A 29 31.69 -17.69 23.49
CA ARG A 29 31.77 -16.50 22.63
C ARG A 29 30.39 -15.93 22.30
N LYS A 30 30.36 -14.70 21.81
CA LYS A 30 29.18 -14.12 21.16
C LYS A 30 28.84 -14.90 19.89
N PRO A 31 27.54 -14.94 19.49
CA PRO A 31 27.14 -15.58 18.23
C PRO A 31 27.72 -14.87 17.03
N ARG A 32 27.97 -15.61 15.96
CA ARG A 32 28.20 -15.11 14.61
C ARG A 32 26.93 -15.22 13.81
N ILE A 33 26.29 -14.08 13.56
CA ILE A 33 25.00 -14.00 12.90
C ILE A 33 25.20 -13.42 11.50
N LEU A 34 24.67 -14.07 10.47
CA LEU A 34 24.67 -13.57 9.11
C LEU A 34 23.28 -13.07 8.75
N PHE A 35 23.16 -11.82 8.31
CA PHE A 35 21.95 -11.25 7.74
C PHE A 35 22.12 -11.14 6.23
N LEU A 36 21.35 -11.95 5.48
CA LEU A 36 21.31 -11.99 4.02
C LEU A 36 20.11 -11.24 3.48
N ALA A 37 20.33 -10.26 2.62
CA ALA A 37 19.30 -9.51 1.93
C ALA A 37 19.40 -9.65 0.41
N ASP A 38 18.31 -9.35 -0.30
CA ASP A 38 18.26 -9.36 -1.77
C ASP A 38 18.96 -8.14 -2.39
N ARG A 39 18.92 -6.97 -1.71
CA ARG A 39 19.44 -5.70 -2.24
C ARG A 39 20.25 -4.92 -1.20
N ASN A 40 21.22 -4.14 -1.69
CA ASN A 40 22.06 -3.30 -0.84
C ASN A 40 21.25 -2.37 0.07
N ILE A 41 20.20 -1.73 -0.46
CA ILE A 41 19.35 -0.83 0.33
C ILE A 41 18.69 -1.54 1.53
N LEU A 42 18.28 -2.79 1.38
CA LEU A 42 17.70 -3.59 2.47
C LEU A 42 18.76 -3.98 3.48
N ALA A 43 19.95 -4.39 3.01
CA ALA A 43 21.07 -4.71 3.89
C ALA A 43 21.58 -3.49 4.65
N ASP A 44 21.62 -2.31 4.03
CA ASP A 44 22.01 -1.05 4.67
C ASP A 44 20.95 -0.57 5.68
N GLN A 45 19.65 -0.71 5.37
CA GLN A 45 18.56 -0.43 6.31
C GLN A 45 18.60 -1.36 7.52
N ALA A 46 18.81 -2.66 7.32
CA ALA A 46 18.95 -3.62 8.39
C ALA A 46 20.17 -3.29 9.27
N PHE A 47 21.33 -3.03 8.65
CA PHE A 47 22.55 -2.62 9.35
C PHE A 47 22.29 -1.41 10.26
N ASN A 48 21.67 -0.35 9.73
CA ASN A 48 21.36 0.86 10.50
C ASN A 48 20.35 0.59 11.63
N SER A 49 19.37 -0.32 11.41
CA SER A 49 18.39 -0.69 12.43
C SER A 49 19.01 -1.46 13.61
N PHE A 50 20.21 -1.97 13.45
CA PHE A 50 20.96 -2.69 14.49
C PHE A 50 21.93 -1.80 15.26
N SER A 51 21.85 -0.49 15.14
CA SER A 51 22.76 0.50 15.78
C SER A 51 22.82 0.46 17.31
N ALA A 52 21.91 -0.27 17.97
CA ALA A 52 22.00 -0.50 19.43
C ALA A 52 23.07 -1.53 19.83
N PHE A 53 23.59 -2.31 18.88
CA PHE A 53 24.73 -3.18 19.11
C PHE A 53 26.05 -2.36 19.16
N PRO A 54 27.11 -2.86 19.84
CA PRO A 54 28.42 -2.24 19.75
C PRO A 54 28.89 -2.13 18.28
N ASP A 55 29.54 -1.01 17.94
CA ASP A 55 29.97 -0.75 16.56
C ASP A 55 30.92 -1.82 16.01
N ASP A 56 31.81 -2.37 16.88
CA ASP A 56 32.73 -3.44 16.53
C ASP A 56 32.06 -4.81 16.33
N ALA A 57 30.82 -4.97 16.78
CA ALA A 57 30.05 -6.17 16.57
C ALA A 57 29.40 -6.22 15.18
N LEU A 58 29.19 -5.08 14.52
CA LEU A 58 28.46 -4.96 13.26
C LEU A 58 29.41 -4.87 12.06
N ILE A 59 29.26 -5.75 11.11
CA ILE A 59 30.07 -5.80 9.88
C ILE A 59 29.18 -5.72 8.65
N ARG A 60 29.43 -4.71 7.80
CA ARG A 60 28.79 -4.61 6.48
C ARG A 60 29.74 -5.13 5.41
N ILE A 61 29.48 -6.33 4.88
CA ILE A 61 30.32 -6.94 3.84
C ILE A 61 29.94 -6.37 2.48
N LYS A 62 30.91 -5.73 1.80
CA LYS A 62 30.77 -5.20 0.44
C LYS A 62 31.94 -5.67 -0.43
N THR A 63 31.70 -5.96 -1.70
CA THR A 63 32.74 -6.43 -2.65
C THR A 63 33.95 -5.49 -2.71
N LYS A 64 33.73 -4.17 -2.61
CA LYS A 64 34.83 -3.18 -2.58
C LYS A 64 35.74 -3.34 -1.36
N GLU A 65 35.13 -3.60 -0.20
CA GLU A 65 35.87 -3.78 1.06
C GLU A 65 36.64 -5.11 1.08
N ILE A 66 36.04 -6.20 0.60
CA ILE A 66 36.72 -7.49 0.45
C ILE A 66 37.98 -7.33 -0.42
N LYS A 67 37.86 -6.69 -1.58
CA LYS A 67 38.98 -6.44 -2.49
C LYS A 67 40.06 -5.54 -1.88
N LYS A 68 39.67 -4.52 -1.10
CA LYS A 68 40.57 -3.58 -0.45
C LYS A 68 41.40 -4.25 0.65
N HIS A 69 40.79 -5.16 1.42
CA HIS A 69 41.41 -5.82 2.55
C HIS A 69 42.01 -7.20 2.21
N GLY A 70 41.84 -7.69 0.98
CA GLY A 70 42.39 -8.96 0.52
C GLY A 70 41.71 -10.20 1.10
N GLY A 71 40.49 -10.07 1.64
CA GLY A 71 39.75 -11.20 2.19
C GLY A 71 38.45 -10.78 2.88
N VAL A 72 37.64 -11.77 3.25
CA VAL A 72 36.40 -11.57 3.97
C VAL A 72 36.63 -11.18 5.43
N PRO A 73 35.81 -10.27 6.03
CA PRO A 73 35.97 -9.88 7.41
C PRO A 73 35.55 -11.00 8.37
N THR A 74 36.32 -11.22 9.44
CA THR A 74 36.09 -12.31 10.41
C THR A 74 35.96 -11.84 11.87
N ASN A 75 36.13 -10.55 12.16
CA ASN A 75 36.23 -9.99 13.50
C ASN A 75 34.95 -9.39 14.09
N GLY A 76 33.78 -9.63 13.46
CA GLY A 76 32.49 -9.18 13.97
C GLY A 76 31.64 -10.27 14.62
N SER A 77 30.46 -9.89 15.06
CA SER A 77 29.43 -10.80 15.57
C SER A 77 28.20 -10.85 14.67
N ILE A 78 27.86 -9.74 14.00
CA ILE A 78 26.69 -9.66 13.11
C ILE A 78 27.14 -9.11 11.76
N PHE A 79 26.94 -9.91 10.74
CA PHE A 79 27.42 -9.66 9.39
C PHE A 79 26.25 -9.41 8.46
N PHE A 80 26.28 -8.31 7.70
CA PHE A 80 25.23 -7.94 6.75
C PHE A 80 25.77 -7.99 5.33
N THR A 81 25.11 -8.70 4.45
CA THR A 81 25.49 -8.75 3.03
C THR A 81 24.30 -9.03 2.13
N ILE A 82 24.55 -9.03 0.83
CA ILE A 82 23.58 -9.48 -0.19
C ILE A 82 24.10 -10.74 -0.88
N PHE A 83 23.17 -11.55 -1.41
CA PHE A 83 23.50 -12.80 -2.10
C PHE A 83 24.55 -12.59 -3.19
N GLN A 84 24.38 -11.55 -4.02
CA GLN A 84 25.25 -11.25 -5.14
C GLN A 84 26.69 -10.95 -4.68
N THR A 85 26.86 -10.30 -3.53
CA THR A 85 28.21 -10.04 -2.97
C THR A 85 28.90 -11.35 -2.65
N PHE A 86 28.24 -12.27 -1.95
CA PHE A 86 28.82 -13.55 -1.60
C PHE A 86 29.13 -14.43 -2.83
N MET A 87 28.35 -14.28 -3.89
CA MET A 87 28.52 -15.05 -5.14
C MET A 87 29.53 -14.45 -6.13
N SER A 88 30.00 -13.21 -5.92
CA SER A 88 30.79 -12.45 -6.91
C SER A 88 32.28 -12.72 -6.93
N GLY A 89 32.80 -13.58 -6.05
CA GLY A 89 34.23 -13.91 -5.96
C GLY A 89 34.75 -14.61 -7.22
N LYS A 90 36.06 -14.42 -7.51
CA LYS A 90 36.80 -15.09 -8.58
C LYS A 90 38.18 -15.44 -8.05
N ASP A 91 38.73 -16.60 -8.47
CA ASP A 91 40.10 -17.01 -8.21
C ASP A 91 41.12 -16.22 -9.07
N GLU A 92 42.40 -16.54 -8.89
CA GLU A 92 43.51 -15.91 -9.64
C GLU A 92 43.43 -16.18 -11.15
N GLU A 93 42.75 -17.28 -11.56
CA GLU A 93 42.53 -17.64 -12.97
C GLU A 93 41.26 -16.99 -13.56
N GLY A 94 40.50 -16.21 -12.75
CA GLY A 94 39.27 -15.56 -13.14
C GLY A 94 38.03 -16.46 -13.14
N LYS A 95 38.14 -17.70 -12.65
CA LYS A 95 37.01 -18.63 -12.50
C LYS A 95 36.15 -18.24 -11.28
N PRO A 96 34.84 -18.57 -11.28
CA PRO A 96 33.98 -18.31 -10.13
C PRO A 96 34.51 -18.96 -8.86
N ALA A 97 34.85 -18.16 -7.86
CA ALA A 97 35.23 -18.55 -6.51
C ALA A 97 34.43 -17.71 -5.50
N PRO A 98 33.21 -18.15 -5.15
CA PRO A 98 32.30 -17.38 -4.32
C PRO A 98 32.92 -17.03 -2.95
N TYR A 99 32.84 -15.76 -2.51
CA TYR A 99 33.40 -15.28 -1.25
C TYR A 99 32.86 -15.97 0.00
N PHE A 100 31.69 -16.59 -0.05
CA PHE A 100 31.19 -17.34 1.10
C PHE A 100 32.07 -18.55 1.42
N GLY A 101 32.74 -19.13 0.41
CA GLY A 101 33.68 -20.23 0.57
C GLY A 101 34.96 -19.85 1.32
N ASP A 102 35.26 -18.57 1.49
CA ASP A 102 36.40 -18.09 2.32
C ASP A 102 36.12 -18.23 3.82
N TYR A 103 34.87 -18.48 4.21
CA TYR A 103 34.53 -18.82 5.60
C TYR A 103 34.46 -20.35 5.77
N PRO A 104 34.83 -20.88 6.94
CA PRO A 104 34.51 -22.27 7.30
C PRO A 104 32.99 -22.51 7.25
N ALA A 105 32.55 -23.70 6.86
CA ALA A 105 31.13 -24.03 6.76
C ALA A 105 30.36 -23.88 8.10
N ASP A 106 31.06 -24.04 9.24
CA ASP A 106 30.51 -23.86 10.59
C ASP A 106 30.80 -22.48 11.19
N TYR A 107 31.19 -21.50 10.35
CA TYR A 107 31.58 -20.17 10.85
C TYR A 107 30.41 -19.40 11.47
N PHE A 108 29.24 -19.42 10.85
CA PHE A 108 28.04 -18.77 11.35
C PHE A 108 27.22 -19.70 12.25
N ASP A 109 26.69 -19.14 13.35
CA ASP A 109 25.80 -19.86 14.25
C ASP A 109 24.33 -19.72 13.83
N PHE A 110 23.98 -18.54 13.28
CA PHE A 110 22.61 -18.20 12.93
C PHE A 110 22.58 -17.37 11.65
N ILE A 111 21.67 -17.68 10.75
CA ILE A 111 21.50 -16.97 9.48
C ILE A 111 20.08 -16.46 9.39
N ILE A 112 19.91 -15.17 9.17
CA ILE A 112 18.64 -14.50 8.91
C ILE A 112 18.57 -14.18 7.43
N ILE A 113 17.54 -14.65 6.74
CA ILE A 113 17.32 -14.44 5.30
C ILE A 113 16.10 -13.54 5.13
N ASP A 114 16.30 -12.30 4.71
CA ASP A 114 15.20 -11.38 4.42
C ASP A 114 14.70 -11.60 2.98
N GLU A 115 13.38 -11.55 2.81
CA GLU A 115 12.66 -11.83 1.57
C GLU A 115 13.05 -13.19 0.97
N CYS A 116 13.05 -14.23 1.81
CA CYS A 116 13.51 -15.59 1.47
C CYS A 116 12.74 -16.27 0.31
N HIS A 117 11.59 -15.69 -0.12
CA HIS A 117 10.84 -16.11 -1.31
C HIS A 117 11.52 -15.72 -2.65
N ARG A 118 12.53 -14.84 -2.61
CA ARG A 118 13.24 -14.39 -3.80
C ARG A 118 14.33 -15.37 -4.21
N GLY A 119 14.02 -16.19 -5.18
CA GLY A 119 14.91 -17.07 -5.88
C GLY A 119 14.18 -17.48 -7.15
N GLY A 120 14.34 -16.76 -8.26
CA GLY A 120 13.74 -17.13 -9.56
C GLY A 120 14.48 -18.29 -10.21
N ALA A 121 13.87 -18.95 -11.19
CA ALA A 121 14.41 -20.10 -11.93
C ALA A 121 15.84 -19.88 -12.51
N ASN A 122 16.29 -18.62 -12.64
CA ASN A 122 17.64 -18.25 -13.06
C ASN A 122 18.62 -18.02 -11.90
N ASP A 123 18.13 -17.88 -10.64
CA ASP A 123 18.94 -17.57 -9.44
C ASP A 123 18.99 -18.73 -8.43
N GLU A 124 18.26 -19.83 -8.68
CA GLU A 124 18.15 -20.98 -7.75
C GLU A 124 19.51 -21.61 -7.39
N GLY A 125 20.46 -21.59 -8.32
CA GLY A 125 21.79 -22.15 -8.06
C GLY A 125 22.62 -21.34 -7.07
N ASN A 126 22.28 -20.08 -6.85
CA ASN A 126 23.20 -19.15 -6.21
C ASN A 126 22.95 -18.99 -4.72
N TRP A 127 21.77 -18.53 -4.27
CA TRP A 127 21.56 -18.31 -2.84
C TRP A 127 21.41 -19.62 -2.05
N ARG A 128 20.82 -20.64 -2.69
CA ARG A 128 20.69 -21.97 -2.12
C ARG A 128 22.06 -22.57 -1.76
N GLY A 129 23.04 -22.40 -2.65
CA GLY A 129 24.41 -22.85 -2.40
C GLY A 129 25.04 -22.21 -1.16
N ILE A 130 24.72 -20.94 -0.85
CA ILE A 130 25.17 -20.29 0.38
C ILE A 130 24.56 -20.97 1.61
N LEU A 131 23.25 -21.24 1.58
CA LEU A 131 22.56 -21.84 2.72
C LEU A 131 22.94 -23.31 2.93
N ASP A 132 23.10 -24.06 1.85
CA ASP A 132 23.55 -25.45 1.91
C ASP A 132 25.00 -25.55 2.42
N TYR A 133 25.88 -24.61 2.02
CA TYR A 133 27.24 -24.53 2.52
C TYR A 133 27.30 -24.28 4.04
N PHE A 134 26.48 -23.34 4.53
CA PHE A 134 26.37 -23.04 5.96
C PHE A 134 25.27 -23.88 6.64
N SER A 135 25.02 -25.09 6.18
CA SER A 135 24.01 -25.98 6.76
C SER A 135 24.14 -26.26 8.26
N PRO A 136 25.34 -26.18 8.91
CA PRO A 136 25.41 -26.26 10.36
C PRO A 136 24.71 -25.13 11.11
N ALA A 137 24.56 -23.93 10.50
CA ALA A 137 23.90 -22.79 11.11
C ALA A 137 22.37 -22.99 11.22
N VAL A 138 21.78 -22.47 12.29
CA VAL A 138 20.32 -22.32 12.34
C VAL A 138 19.87 -21.23 11.36
N GLN A 139 18.91 -21.53 10.52
CA GLN A 139 18.47 -20.63 9.44
C GLN A 139 17.04 -20.18 9.66
N LEU A 140 16.81 -18.85 9.60
CA LEU A 140 15.51 -18.21 9.75
C LEU A 140 15.16 -17.44 8.48
N GLY A 141 14.14 -17.90 7.76
CA GLY A 141 13.57 -17.18 6.62
C GLY A 141 12.51 -16.17 7.06
N LEU A 142 12.61 -14.93 6.60
CA LEU A 142 11.62 -13.88 6.77
C LEU A 142 11.03 -13.52 5.41
N THR A 143 9.71 -13.51 5.29
CA THR A 143 9.03 -13.09 4.06
C THR A 143 7.65 -12.55 4.34
N ALA A 144 7.16 -11.65 3.46
CA ALA A 144 5.76 -11.25 3.44
C ALA A 144 4.93 -12.12 2.48
N THR A 145 5.57 -12.92 1.65
CA THR A 145 4.95 -13.62 0.52
C THR A 145 5.64 -14.96 0.29
N PRO A 146 5.37 -15.97 1.14
CA PRO A 146 5.92 -17.31 0.94
C PRO A 146 5.38 -17.91 -0.36
N LYS A 147 6.20 -18.68 -1.08
CA LYS A 147 5.85 -19.34 -2.33
C LYS A 147 5.63 -20.84 -2.12
N ARG A 148 4.52 -21.39 -2.68
CA ARG A 148 4.23 -22.82 -2.71
C ARG A 148 4.28 -23.43 -4.13
N LYS A 149 4.03 -22.65 -5.19
CA LYS A 149 3.75 -23.14 -6.55
C LYS A 149 4.84 -22.89 -7.59
N ASP A 150 5.98 -22.39 -7.27
CA ASP A 150 7.06 -22.14 -8.24
C ASP A 150 8.30 -22.98 -7.94
N ASN A 151 9.30 -22.97 -8.86
CA ASN A 151 10.56 -23.71 -8.72
C ASN A 151 11.31 -23.43 -7.39
N VAL A 152 10.94 -22.36 -6.65
CA VAL A 152 11.45 -22.06 -5.31
C VAL A 152 10.31 -22.18 -4.33
N ASP A 153 10.14 -23.36 -3.77
CA ASP A 153 9.19 -23.60 -2.71
C ASP A 153 9.83 -23.24 -1.36
N THR A 154 9.40 -22.11 -0.81
CA THR A 154 9.86 -21.62 0.51
C THR A 154 9.55 -22.64 1.61
N TYR A 155 8.40 -23.26 1.55
CA TYR A 155 7.96 -24.27 2.53
C TYR A 155 8.77 -25.57 2.42
N LYS A 156 9.17 -25.95 1.22
CA LYS A 156 10.01 -27.14 1.01
C LYS A 156 11.38 -27.00 1.66
N TYR A 157 11.92 -25.79 1.71
CA TYR A 157 13.21 -25.53 2.31
C TYR A 157 13.14 -25.28 3.83
N PHE A 158 12.28 -24.34 4.26
CA PHE A 158 12.22 -23.89 5.65
C PHE A 158 11.23 -24.69 6.50
N GLY A 159 10.37 -25.52 5.89
CA GLY A 159 9.24 -26.15 6.56
C GLY A 159 8.06 -25.19 6.73
N GLU A 160 7.12 -25.56 7.59
CA GLU A 160 5.98 -24.72 7.93
C GLU A 160 6.42 -23.46 8.72
N PRO A 161 5.72 -22.33 8.53
CA PRO A 161 6.06 -21.10 9.24
C PRO A 161 5.93 -21.28 10.77
N VAL A 162 6.92 -20.84 11.51
CA VAL A 162 6.87 -20.81 13.00
C VAL A 162 5.98 -19.69 13.51
N TYR A 163 5.71 -18.67 12.69
CA TYR A 163 4.82 -17.56 13.01
C TYR A 163 4.28 -16.92 11.73
N ILE A 164 2.98 -16.67 11.71
CA ILE A 164 2.26 -15.96 10.64
C ILE A 164 1.61 -14.73 11.26
N TYR A 165 1.73 -13.59 10.61
CA TYR A 165 1.05 -12.35 10.96
C TYR A 165 0.53 -11.71 9.67
N SER A 166 -0.77 -11.86 9.46
CA SER A 166 -1.44 -11.43 8.23
C SER A 166 -1.55 -9.91 8.14
N LEU A 167 -1.84 -9.41 6.93
CA LEU A 167 -2.12 -7.98 6.73
C LEU A 167 -3.39 -7.56 7.49
N LYS A 168 -4.40 -8.42 7.50
CA LYS A 168 -5.66 -8.22 8.21
C LYS A 168 -5.44 -8.09 9.72
N GLU A 169 -4.70 -9.04 10.33
CA GLU A 169 -4.35 -8.97 11.74
C GLU A 169 -3.60 -7.66 12.05
N GLY A 170 -2.62 -7.28 11.21
CA GLY A 170 -1.85 -6.06 11.41
C GLY A 170 -2.69 -4.77 11.32
N ILE A 171 -3.75 -4.76 10.50
CA ILE A 171 -4.71 -3.64 10.44
C ILE A 171 -5.63 -3.67 11.67
N ASN A 172 -6.20 -4.82 12.01
CA ASN A 172 -7.10 -4.97 13.16
C ASN A 172 -6.41 -4.66 14.49
N ASP A 173 -5.13 -5.03 14.63
CA ASP A 173 -4.32 -4.73 15.81
C ASP A 173 -3.83 -3.28 15.85
N GLY A 174 -4.14 -2.47 14.82
CA GLY A 174 -3.73 -1.08 14.74
C GLY A 174 -2.24 -0.86 14.45
N PHE A 175 -1.51 -1.86 13.93
CA PHE A 175 -0.10 -1.73 13.55
C PHE A 175 0.12 -1.39 12.07
N LEU A 176 -0.93 -1.50 11.27
CA LEU A 176 -0.88 -1.17 9.84
C LEU A 176 -2.07 -0.27 9.47
N THR A 177 -1.80 0.70 8.60
CA THR A 177 -2.83 1.63 8.10
C THR A 177 -3.74 0.90 7.10
N PRO A 178 -5.06 0.98 7.25
CA PRO A 178 -6.02 0.48 6.25
C PRO A 178 -5.94 1.26 4.94
N PHE A 179 -6.64 0.81 3.90
CA PHE A 179 -6.62 1.46 2.60
C PHE A 179 -7.98 1.42 1.89
N LYS A 180 -8.14 2.34 0.95
CA LYS A 180 -9.27 2.43 0.03
C LYS A 180 -8.78 2.19 -1.40
N VAL A 181 -9.60 1.57 -2.23
CA VAL A 181 -9.27 1.35 -3.65
C VAL A 181 -10.26 2.12 -4.52
N LYS A 182 -9.72 3.04 -5.32
CA LYS A 182 -10.47 3.73 -6.37
C LYS A 182 -10.12 3.08 -7.71
N ARG A 183 -11.04 2.29 -8.24
CA ARG A 183 -10.93 1.69 -9.57
C ARG A 183 -11.33 2.71 -10.60
N ILE A 184 -10.47 2.98 -11.56
CA ILE A 184 -10.69 3.99 -12.59
C ILE A 184 -10.63 3.31 -13.94
N LYS A 185 -11.75 3.31 -14.64
CA LYS A 185 -11.87 2.81 -16.01
C LYS A 185 -12.02 3.99 -16.95
N THR A 186 -11.38 3.90 -18.10
CA THR A 186 -11.47 4.90 -19.16
C THR A 186 -11.92 4.26 -20.45
N THR A 187 -12.51 5.04 -21.34
CA THR A 187 -12.90 4.60 -22.69
C THR A 187 -11.68 4.25 -23.57
N MET A 188 -10.46 4.48 -23.07
CA MET A 188 -9.18 4.20 -23.74
C MET A 188 -8.40 3.06 -23.07
N ASP A 189 -9.04 2.24 -22.23
CA ASP A 189 -8.41 1.05 -21.65
C ASP A 189 -8.18 -0.05 -22.68
N ASP A 190 -9.03 -0.07 -23.73
CA ASP A 190 -8.86 -0.84 -24.96
C ASP A 190 -8.76 0.12 -26.15
N TYR A 191 -7.90 -0.18 -27.12
CA TYR A 191 -7.70 0.67 -28.29
C TYR A 191 -7.56 -0.15 -29.57
N ILE A 192 -8.31 0.27 -30.60
CA ILE A 192 -8.15 -0.20 -31.97
C ILE A 192 -7.75 1.03 -32.81
N PHE A 193 -6.70 0.93 -33.59
CA PHE A 193 -6.31 2.00 -34.50
C PHE A 193 -7.40 2.26 -35.53
N THR A 194 -7.80 3.51 -35.67
CA THR A 194 -8.74 3.97 -36.68
C THR A 194 -8.00 4.91 -37.64
N GLY A 195 -8.38 4.93 -38.90
CA GLY A 195 -7.75 5.76 -39.91
C GLY A 195 -7.82 7.28 -39.65
N ASP A 196 -8.61 7.70 -38.65
CA ASP A 196 -8.72 9.08 -38.19
C ASP A 196 -7.57 9.51 -37.26
N ASP A 197 -6.85 8.53 -36.65
CA ASP A 197 -5.75 8.79 -35.73
C ASP A 197 -4.42 8.83 -36.51
N GLU A 198 -3.48 9.67 -36.07
CA GLU A 198 -2.18 9.87 -36.72
C GLU A 198 -1.14 8.87 -36.19
N LEU A 199 -0.57 8.07 -37.09
CA LEU A 199 0.57 7.20 -36.76
C LEU A 199 1.86 8.02 -36.82
N ILE A 200 2.47 8.27 -35.65
CA ILE A 200 3.71 9.05 -35.53
C ILE A 200 4.95 8.18 -35.79
N ASP A 201 4.96 6.94 -35.29
CA ASP A 201 6.11 6.02 -35.39
C ASP A 201 5.63 4.56 -35.28
N GLY A 202 6.35 3.65 -35.93
CA GLY A 202 6.07 2.21 -35.90
C GLY A 202 5.14 1.74 -37.01
N GLU A 203 4.69 0.50 -36.91
CA GLU A 203 3.74 -0.14 -37.84
C GLU A 203 2.54 -0.68 -37.06
N VAL A 204 1.35 -0.35 -37.50
CA VAL A 204 0.09 -0.78 -36.89
C VAL A 204 -0.46 -1.98 -37.65
N GLU A 205 -0.89 -3.01 -36.92
CA GLU A 205 -1.68 -4.11 -37.46
C GLU A 205 -3.16 -3.69 -37.51
N GLU A 206 -3.76 -3.71 -38.69
CA GLU A 206 -5.14 -3.29 -38.91
C GLU A 206 -6.12 -4.18 -38.13
N GLY A 207 -7.06 -3.58 -37.39
CA GLY A 207 -8.05 -4.29 -36.58
C GLY A 207 -7.51 -4.92 -35.28
N LYS A 208 -6.26 -4.71 -34.94
CA LYS A 208 -5.68 -5.23 -33.70
C LYS A 208 -6.21 -4.43 -32.50
N LEU A 209 -6.72 -5.18 -31.50
CA LEU A 209 -7.11 -4.65 -30.21
C LEU A 209 -5.87 -4.59 -29.28
N TYR A 210 -5.48 -3.38 -28.90
CA TYR A 210 -4.46 -3.14 -27.88
C TYR A 210 -5.10 -3.04 -26.52
N LYS A 211 -4.58 -3.78 -25.53
CA LYS A 211 -5.08 -3.83 -24.16
C LYS A 211 -4.06 -3.26 -23.18
N GLU A 212 -4.44 -3.17 -21.91
CA GLU A 212 -3.60 -2.60 -20.84
C GLU A 212 -2.16 -3.14 -20.82
N ALA A 213 -1.96 -4.43 -21.10
CA ALA A 213 -0.63 -5.05 -21.13
C ALA A 213 0.28 -4.53 -22.27
N ASP A 214 -0.30 -3.95 -23.33
CA ASP A 214 0.40 -3.46 -24.52
C ASP A 214 0.82 -2.00 -24.39
N PHE A 215 0.08 -1.20 -23.62
CA PHE A 215 0.36 0.22 -23.46
C PHE A 215 1.70 0.48 -22.79
N ASN A 216 2.40 1.50 -23.32
CA ASN A 216 3.73 1.91 -22.90
C ASN A 216 4.84 0.84 -23.06
N LYS A 217 4.52 -0.28 -23.73
CA LYS A 217 5.45 -1.33 -24.14
C LYS A 217 5.49 -1.50 -25.65
N ILE A 218 4.32 -1.73 -26.25
CA ILE A 218 4.13 -1.93 -27.69
C ILE A 218 3.56 -0.67 -28.34
N ILE A 219 2.57 -0.03 -27.69
CA ILE A 219 1.88 1.17 -28.16
C ILE A 219 1.93 2.27 -27.10
N GLU A 220 2.10 3.52 -27.53
CA GLU A 220 2.12 4.72 -26.68
C GLU A 220 1.08 5.73 -27.19
N ILE A 221 0.16 6.15 -26.33
CA ILE A 221 -0.84 7.18 -26.60
C ILE A 221 -0.75 8.24 -25.51
N LYS A 222 -0.12 9.37 -25.80
CA LYS A 222 0.15 10.43 -24.80
C LYS A 222 -1.12 11.02 -24.20
N ALA A 223 -2.19 11.18 -24.98
CA ALA A 223 -3.46 11.72 -24.51
C ALA A 223 -4.11 10.81 -23.44
N ARG A 224 -3.96 9.48 -23.58
CA ARG A 224 -4.43 8.52 -22.59
C ARG A 224 -3.72 8.72 -21.25
N GLU A 225 -2.40 8.81 -21.26
CA GLU A 225 -1.63 9.01 -20.04
C GLU A 225 -1.89 10.39 -19.43
N ALA A 226 -2.03 11.44 -20.24
CA ALA A 226 -2.38 12.77 -19.78
C ALA A 226 -3.75 12.77 -19.05
N LYS A 227 -4.74 12.06 -19.61
CA LYS A 227 -6.07 11.95 -19.00
C LYS A 227 -6.02 11.21 -17.65
N ARG A 228 -5.27 10.10 -17.56
CA ARG A 228 -5.09 9.34 -16.31
C ARG A 228 -4.42 10.19 -15.23
N VAL A 229 -3.37 10.91 -15.57
CA VAL A 229 -2.70 11.84 -14.65
C VAL A 229 -3.64 12.96 -14.23
N GLN A 230 -4.41 13.54 -15.16
CA GLN A 230 -5.39 14.57 -14.86
C GLN A 230 -6.43 14.08 -13.84
N ILE A 231 -7.05 12.90 -14.08
CA ILE A 231 -8.03 12.31 -13.16
C ILE A 231 -7.45 12.18 -11.74
N TYR A 232 -6.22 11.64 -11.64
CA TYR A 232 -5.55 11.51 -10.35
C TYR A 232 -5.31 12.87 -9.68
N MET A 233 -4.77 13.86 -10.42
CA MET A 233 -4.41 15.17 -9.87
C MET A 233 -5.63 16.03 -9.50
N ASP A 234 -6.77 15.79 -10.13
CA ASP A 234 -8.02 16.49 -9.83
C ASP A 234 -8.72 15.89 -8.58
N ASP A 235 -8.60 14.58 -8.37
CA ASP A 235 -9.24 13.87 -7.25
C ASP A 235 -8.37 13.84 -5.97
N ALA A 236 -7.06 13.71 -6.10
CA ALA A 236 -6.16 13.56 -4.96
C ALA A 236 -5.83 14.89 -4.26
N ASN A 237 -5.61 14.82 -2.96
CA ASN A 237 -5.02 15.94 -2.23
C ASN A 237 -3.54 16.10 -2.63
N GLN A 238 -3.25 17.13 -3.42
CA GLN A 238 -1.92 17.38 -3.98
C GLN A 238 -0.84 17.74 -2.95
N LYS A 239 -1.15 17.84 -1.66
CA LYS A 239 -0.17 18.01 -0.58
C LYS A 239 0.31 16.68 0.01
N GLU A 240 -0.32 15.57 -0.37
CA GLU A 240 -0.05 14.25 0.18
C GLU A 240 1.02 13.50 -0.60
N LYS A 241 1.90 12.79 0.12
CA LYS A 241 2.93 11.97 -0.52
C LYS A 241 2.33 10.81 -1.31
N ALA A 242 2.83 10.61 -2.53
CA ALA A 242 2.38 9.56 -3.43
C ALA A 242 3.52 8.84 -4.15
N ILE A 243 3.26 7.58 -4.53
CA ILE A 243 4.12 6.84 -5.46
C ILE A 243 3.28 6.41 -6.66
N ILE A 244 3.75 6.71 -7.86
CA ILE A 244 3.13 6.31 -9.13
C ILE A 244 3.98 5.23 -9.78
N PHE A 245 3.39 4.06 -9.99
CA PHE A 245 4.04 2.91 -10.61
C PHE A 245 3.77 2.89 -12.12
N CYS A 246 4.82 3.01 -12.93
CA CYS A 246 4.80 3.13 -14.38
C CYS A 246 5.37 1.89 -15.07
N ALA A 247 5.02 1.66 -16.34
CA ALA A 247 5.39 0.46 -17.10
C ALA A 247 6.91 0.32 -17.29
N ASN A 248 7.61 1.44 -17.56
CA ASN A 248 9.05 1.51 -17.78
C ASN A 248 9.59 2.89 -17.40
N GLN A 249 10.90 3.11 -17.59
CA GLN A 249 11.55 4.37 -17.23
C GLN A 249 11.12 5.56 -18.11
N PRO A 250 10.97 5.41 -19.46
CA PRO A 250 10.40 6.47 -20.30
C PRO A 250 8.98 6.86 -19.88
N HIS A 251 8.12 5.88 -19.59
CA HIS A 251 6.76 6.14 -19.08
C HIS A 251 6.82 6.89 -17.73
N ALA A 252 7.69 6.49 -16.80
CA ALA A 252 7.86 7.20 -15.52
C ALA A 252 8.32 8.66 -15.72
N ALA A 253 9.15 8.94 -16.73
CA ALA A 253 9.54 10.31 -17.07
C ALA A 253 8.36 11.11 -17.65
N ALA A 254 7.60 10.53 -18.57
CA ALA A 254 6.43 11.18 -19.16
C ALA A 254 5.36 11.49 -18.10
N VAL A 255 5.06 10.56 -17.20
CA VAL A 255 4.12 10.77 -16.10
C VAL A 255 4.61 11.83 -15.12
N ARG A 256 5.91 11.85 -14.77
CA ARG A 256 6.50 12.94 -13.97
C ARG A 256 6.25 14.31 -14.61
N ASP A 257 6.47 14.43 -15.90
CA ASP A 257 6.32 15.70 -16.62
C ASP A 257 4.85 16.13 -16.67
N LEU A 258 3.92 15.20 -16.89
CA LEU A 258 2.48 15.44 -16.84
C LEU A 258 2.02 15.87 -15.44
N VAL A 259 2.45 15.18 -14.37
CA VAL A 259 2.14 15.60 -12.99
C VAL A 259 2.64 17.01 -12.72
N ASN A 260 3.87 17.35 -13.18
CA ASN A 260 4.42 18.70 -13.01
C ASN A 260 3.71 19.77 -13.86
N GLN A 261 2.96 19.39 -14.91
CA GLN A 261 2.08 20.30 -15.66
C GLN A 261 0.75 20.55 -14.92
N TYR A 262 0.17 19.53 -14.27
CA TYR A 262 -1.11 19.64 -13.57
C TYR A 262 -0.98 20.06 -12.10
N LYS A 263 0.23 20.16 -11.54
CA LYS A 263 0.44 20.50 -10.13
C LYS A 263 0.01 21.95 -9.82
N LYS A 264 -0.52 22.14 -8.63
CA LYS A 264 -0.79 23.46 -8.04
C LYS A 264 0.45 24.06 -7.35
N SER A 265 1.42 23.23 -7.00
CA SER A 265 2.67 23.64 -6.35
C SER A 265 3.61 24.36 -7.34
N THR A 266 4.30 25.41 -6.88
CA THR A 266 5.33 26.10 -7.68
C THR A 266 6.71 25.43 -7.61
N ASN A 267 6.89 24.43 -6.72
CA ASN A 267 8.18 23.77 -6.54
C ASN A 267 8.52 22.88 -7.74
N THR A 268 9.71 23.01 -8.29
CA THR A 268 10.19 22.24 -9.45
C THR A 268 10.36 20.76 -9.14
N ASN A 269 10.70 20.41 -7.90
CA ASN A 269 10.90 19.04 -7.43
C ASN A 269 9.64 18.44 -6.78
N TYR A 270 8.45 18.99 -7.09
CA TYR A 270 7.20 18.46 -6.58
C TYR A 270 7.00 16.99 -6.97
N CYS A 271 7.19 16.67 -8.24
CA CYS A 271 7.20 15.29 -8.74
C CYS A 271 8.56 15.00 -9.37
N VAL A 272 9.21 13.93 -8.90
CA VAL A 272 10.52 13.49 -9.42
C VAL A 272 10.49 12.00 -9.78
N ARG A 273 11.34 11.64 -10.74
CA ARG A 273 11.50 10.24 -11.15
C ARG A 273 12.59 9.57 -10.31
N VAL A 274 12.30 8.35 -9.84
CA VAL A 274 13.27 7.51 -9.14
C VAL A 274 13.25 6.11 -9.74
N THR A 275 14.18 5.83 -10.62
CA THR A 275 14.35 4.55 -11.31
C THR A 275 15.78 4.02 -11.14
N ALA A 276 16.07 2.83 -11.66
CA ALA A 276 17.40 2.22 -11.53
C ALA A 276 18.52 3.06 -12.16
N ASN A 277 18.20 3.83 -13.21
CA ASN A 277 19.18 4.61 -13.98
C ASN A 277 19.35 6.06 -13.50
N ASP A 278 18.63 6.50 -12.46
CA ASP A 278 18.74 7.87 -11.96
C ASP A 278 19.92 8.08 -10.98
N GLY A 279 20.71 7.03 -10.72
CA GLY A 279 21.97 7.09 -9.98
C GLY A 279 21.86 7.76 -8.60
N GLU A 280 22.87 8.56 -8.26
CA GLU A 280 22.96 9.26 -6.96
C GLU A 280 21.87 10.30 -6.75
N ILE A 281 21.43 10.98 -7.83
CA ILE A 281 20.35 11.98 -7.78
C ILE A 281 19.02 11.29 -7.39
N GLY A 282 18.72 10.14 -7.99
CA GLY A 282 17.56 9.35 -7.64
C GLY A 282 17.59 8.86 -6.19
N GLU A 283 18.76 8.45 -5.70
CA GLU A 283 18.95 8.05 -4.30
C GLU A 283 18.80 9.25 -3.33
N GLN A 284 19.25 10.45 -3.73
CA GLN A 284 19.04 11.65 -2.94
C GLN A 284 17.55 11.98 -2.82
N PHE A 285 16.81 12.02 -3.95
CA PHE A 285 15.37 12.27 -3.93
C PHE A 285 14.60 11.22 -3.12
N LEU A 286 15.04 9.96 -3.18
CA LEU A 286 14.43 8.91 -2.36
C LEU A 286 14.64 9.16 -0.87
N ARG A 287 15.85 9.55 -0.44
CA ARG A 287 16.12 9.91 0.97
C ARG A 287 15.29 11.10 1.42
N GLU A 288 15.19 12.15 0.58
CA GLU A 288 14.38 13.33 0.88
C GLU A 288 12.89 12.99 0.97
N PHE A 289 12.38 12.10 0.10
CA PHE A 289 11.00 11.63 0.15
C PHE A 289 10.70 10.79 1.40
N GLN A 290 11.66 9.99 1.86
CA GLN A 290 11.53 9.16 3.07
C GLN A 290 11.62 9.99 4.36
N ASP A 291 12.19 11.18 4.30
CA ASP A 291 12.25 12.11 5.41
C ASP A 291 10.83 12.63 5.72
N ASN A 292 10.33 12.34 6.93
CA ASN A 292 8.99 12.71 7.33
C ASN A 292 8.81 14.21 7.57
N GLU A 293 9.90 14.94 7.81
CA GLU A 293 9.89 16.40 8.00
C GLU A 293 9.86 17.16 6.67
N LYS A 294 10.13 16.48 5.56
CA LYS A 294 10.15 17.09 4.22
C LYS A 294 8.87 16.78 3.44
N PHE A 295 8.28 17.82 2.87
CA PHE A 295 7.11 17.70 1.99
C PHE A 295 7.49 17.54 0.51
N ILE A 296 8.72 17.89 0.14
CA ILE A 296 9.25 17.81 -1.21
C ILE A 296 10.42 16.82 -1.26
N PRO A 297 10.45 15.90 -2.20
CA PRO A 297 9.44 15.62 -3.23
C PRO A 297 8.11 15.12 -2.64
N THR A 298 6.98 15.55 -3.25
CA THR A 298 5.65 15.08 -2.84
C THR A 298 5.27 13.79 -3.57
N ILE A 299 5.61 13.71 -4.86
CA ILE A 299 5.27 12.55 -5.70
C ILE A 299 6.54 11.94 -6.27
N LEU A 300 6.64 10.62 -6.20
CA LEU A 300 7.67 9.84 -6.93
C LEU A 300 7.03 9.06 -8.07
N THR A 301 7.62 9.13 -9.25
CA THR A 301 7.31 8.20 -10.35
C THR A 301 8.40 7.15 -10.47
N THR A 302 8.02 5.90 -10.64
CA THR A 302 8.95 4.77 -10.70
C THR A 302 8.47 3.68 -11.65
N SER A 303 9.36 2.81 -12.08
CA SER A 303 8.99 1.57 -12.79
C SER A 303 8.93 0.37 -11.84
N GLN A 304 10.07 -0.23 -11.50
CA GLN A 304 10.16 -1.41 -10.64
C GLN A 304 10.95 -1.16 -9.35
N LYS A 305 11.78 -0.09 -9.32
CA LYS A 305 12.75 0.14 -8.24
C LYS A 305 12.09 0.26 -6.86
N LEU A 306 10.97 0.97 -6.77
CA LEU A 306 10.33 1.32 -5.49
C LEU A 306 9.27 0.31 -5.02
N SER A 307 9.05 -0.80 -5.73
CA SER A 307 8.20 -1.87 -5.23
C SER A 307 8.76 -2.49 -3.93
N THR A 308 10.09 -2.38 -3.72
CA THR A 308 10.77 -2.82 -2.49
C THR A 308 11.75 -1.75 -2.00
N GLY A 309 12.04 -1.72 -0.69
CA GLY A 309 13.11 -0.88 -0.12
C GLY A 309 12.74 0.58 0.20
N VAL A 310 11.52 1.03 -0.03
CA VAL A 310 11.07 2.37 0.38
C VAL A 310 10.52 2.34 1.79
N ASP A 311 11.04 3.22 2.65
CA ASP A 311 10.58 3.39 4.03
C ASP A 311 10.02 4.81 4.27
N ALA A 312 9.05 5.23 3.48
CA ALA A 312 8.33 6.47 3.70
C ALA A 312 7.00 6.16 4.42
N ARG A 313 6.86 6.60 5.67
CA ARG A 313 5.67 6.30 6.48
C ARG A 313 4.44 7.09 6.03
N ASN A 314 4.63 8.33 5.59
CA ASN A 314 3.55 9.24 5.19
C ASN A 314 3.14 9.11 3.71
N ILE A 315 3.20 7.92 3.13
CA ILE A 315 2.61 7.67 1.81
C ILE A 315 1.10 7.54 1.98
N ARG A 316 0.35 8.43 1.33
CA ARG A 316 -1.12 8.47 1.39
C ARG A 316 -1.79 8.05 0.09
N ASN A 317 -1.05 8.04 -1.02
CA ASN A 317 -1.57 7.63 -2.31
C ASN A 317 -0.60 6.68 -3.02
N ILE A 318 -1.13 5.60 -3.56
CA ILE A 318 -0.45 4.67 -4.46
C ILE A 318 -1.20 4.67 -5.77
N VAL A 319 -0.52 4.97 -6.88
CA VAL A 319 -1.13 5.07 -8.20
C VAL A 319 -0.57 3.98 -9.10
N LEU A 320 -1.44 3.12 -9.60
CA LEU A 320 -1.08 2.01 -10.48
C LEU A 320 -1.38 2.39 -11.93
N MET A 321 -0.34 2.69 -12.70
CA MET A 321 -0.40 3.00 -14.15
C MET A 321 0.27 1.94 -15.00
N ARG A 322 0.53 0.77 -14.46
CA ARG A 322 1.01 -0.41 -15.16
C ARG A 322 0.40 -1.68 -14.59
N PRO A 323 0.19 -2.72 -15.42
CA PRO A 323 -0.26 -4.01 -14.93
C PRO A 323 0.65 -4.55 -13.82
N VAL A 324 0.04 -5.12 -12.80
CA VAL A 324 0.72 -5.86 -11.73
C VAL A 324 0.42 -7.34 -11.95
N ASN A 325 1.45 -8.10 -12.33
CA ASN A 325 1.26 -9.46 -12.86
C ASN A 325 1.44 -10.56 -11.79
N SER A 326 1.79 -10.20 -10.57
CA SER A 326 1.95 -11.18 -9.50
C SER A 326 1.43 -10.66 -8.16
N MET A 327 0.85 -11.57 -7.38
CA MET A 327 0.41 -11.30 -6.01
C MET A 327 1.55 -10.78 -5.13
N ILE A 328 2.75 -11.31 -5.30
CA ILE A 328 3.94 -10.88 -4.56
C ILE A 328 4.22 -9.39 -4.80
N GLU A 329 4.26 -8.98 -6.07
CA GLU A 329 4.49 -7.58 -6.43
C GLU A 329 3.36 -6.68 -5.91
N PHE A 330 2.11 -7.13 -6.05
CA PHE A 330 0.95 -6.42 -5.56
C PHE A 330 1.04 -6.15 -4.05
N LYS A 331 1.27 -7.20 -3.25
CA LYS A 331 1.47 -7.08 -1.79
C LYS A 331 2.63 -6.15 -1.43
N GLN A 332 3.72 -6.19 -2.19
CA GLN A 332 4.87 -5.30 -1.97
C GLN A 332 4.53 -3.84 -2.23
N ILE A 333 3.77 -3.55 -3.28
CA ILE A 333 3.30 -2.21 -3.63
C ILE A 333 2.34 -1.70 -2.56
N VAL A 334 1.29 -2.46 -2.23
CA VAL A 334 0.30 -2.10 -1.18
C VAL A 334 1.01 -1.85 0.14
N GLY A 335 1.96 -2.70 0.50
CA GLY A 335 2.76 -2.58 1.72
C GLY A 335 3.61 -1.30 1.83
N ARG A 336 3.72 -0.47 0.77
CA ARG A 336 4.34 0.87 0.87
C ARG A 336 3.41 1.86 1.58
N GLY A 337 2.10 1.70 1.43
CA GLY A 337 1.10 2.56 2.06
C GLY A 337 0.70 2.13 3.47
N THR A 338 0.91 0.87 3.87
CA THR A 338 0.38 0.34 5.13
C THR A 338 1.10 0.84 6.40
N ARG A 339 2.19 1.59 6.28
CA ARG A 339 2.92 2.10 7.45
C ARG A 339 2.14 3.17 8.17
N MET A 340 2.12 3.09 9.50
CA MET A 340 1.48 4.09 10.34
C MET A 340 2.23 5.41 10.33
N PHE A 341 1.47 6.49 10.38
CA PHE A 341 1.95 7.85 10.52
C PHE A 341 0.87 8.70 11.18
N ASP A 342 1.24 9.67 12.01
CA ASP A 342 0.29 10.55 12.70
C ASP A 342 -0.65 11.26 11.72
N GLY A 343 -1.95 11.21 12.00
CA GLY A 343 -2.99 11.78 11.14
C GLY A 343 -3.15 11.05 9.80
N LYS A 344 -2.74 9.79 9.71
CA LYS A 344 -2.97 8.93 8.56
C LYS A 344 -3.89 7.78 8.94
N ASP A 345 -5.19 8.00 8.79
CA ASP A 345 -6.21 7.01 9.10
C ASP A 345 -6.32 5.94 8.03
N PHE A 346 -6.07 6.30 6.77
CA PHE A 346 -6.01 5.37 5.63
C PHE A 346 -5.06 5.91 4.54
N PHE A 347 -4.81 5.07 3.53
CA PHE A 347 -4.22 5.51 2.26
C PHE A 347 -5.08 5.06 1.09
N THR A 348 -4.93 5.70 -0.07
CA THR A 348 -5.73 5.42 -1.26
C THR A 348 -4.91 4.76 -2.34
N ILE A 349 -5.44 3.71 -2.94
CA ILE A 349 -4.90 3.06 -4.14
C ILE A 349 -5.74 3.53 -5.33
N TYR A 350 -5.12 4.25 -6.27
CA TYR A 350 -5.71 4.63 -7.55
C TYR A 350 -5.36 3.55 -8.58
N ASP A 351 -6.32 2.72 -8.92
CA ASP A 351 -6.15 1.57 -9.80
C ASP A 351 -6.67 1.86 -11.21
N PHE A 352 -5.76 2.16 -12.14
CA PHE A 352 -6.03 2.37 -13.57
C PHE A 352 -5.87 1.11 -14.42
N VAL A 353 -5.47 -0.02 -13.81
CA VAL A 353 -5.00 -1.21 -14.53
C VAL A 353 -5.72 -2.49 -14.11
N ASP A 354 -6.80 -2.33 -13.33
CA ASP A 354 -7.61 -3.42 -12.80
C ASP A 354 -6.83 -4.42 -11.94
N ALA A 355 -5.81 -3.93 -11.22
CA ALA A 355 -5.05 -4.74 -10.26
C ALA A 355 -5.92 -5.17 -9.06
N TYR A 356 -7.09 -4.58 -8.90
CA TYR A 356 -8.10 -4.91 -7.89
C TYR A 356 -8.43 -6.41 -7.82
N HIS A 357 -8.38 -7.13 -8.94
CA HIS A 357 -8.66 -8.57 -8.96
C HIS A 357 -7.74 -9.40 -8.06
N HIS A 358 -6.55 -8.88 -7.72
CA HIS A 358 -5.65 -9.53 -6.78
C HIS A 358 -6.21 -9.62 -5.35
N PHE A 359 -7.16 -8.77 -4.97
CA PHE A 359 -7.81 -8.85 -3.67
C PHE A 359 -8.76 -10.06 -3.54
N ALA A 360 -9.25 -10.58 -4.67
CA ALA A 360 -10.07 -11.78 -4.72
C ALA A 360 -9.25 -13.09 -4.69
N ASP A 361 -7.91 -12.99 -4.76
CA ASP A 361 -7.02 -14.14 -4.68
C ASP A 361 -7.00 -14.69 -3.25
N PRO A 362 -7.21 -16.01 -3.03
CA PRO A 362 -7.13 -16.63 -1.70
C PRO A 362 -5.82 -16.37 -0.96
N GLU A 363 -4.72 -16.13 -1.69
CA GLU A 363 -3.43 -15.78 -1.09
C GLU A 363 -3.31 -14.31 -0.68
N TRP A 364 -4.33 -13.49 -0.89
CA TRP A 364 -4.27 -12.05 -0.62
C TRP A 364 -3.83 -11.73 0.81
N ASP A 365 -4.43 -12.37 1.80
CA ASP A 365 -4.15 -12.07 3.21
C ASP A 365 -2.98 -12.91 3.80
N GLY A 366 -2.27 -13.64 2.95
CA GLY A 366 -1.16 -14.49 3.38
C GLY A 366 -1.61 -15.81 3.99
N GLU A 367 -2.90 -16.12 3.94
CA GLU A 367 -3.41 -17.43 4.29
C GLU A 367 -2.79 -18.48 3.34
N ALA A 368 -2.24 -19.53 3.93
CA ALA A 368 -1.75 -20.65 3.17
C ALA A 368 -2.93 -21.29 2.43
N GLU A 369 -2.80 -21.52 1.10
CA GLU A 369 -3.76 -22.39 0.41
C GLU A 369 -3.88 -23.71 1.19
N PRO A 370 -5.11 -24.21 1.41
CA PRO A 370 -5.29 -25.51 2.01
C PRO A 370 -4.49 -26.56 1.24
N CYS A 371 -3.86 -27.47 1.94
CA CYS A 371 -3.11 -28.56 1.33
C CYS A 371 -4.01 -29.33 0.36
N ASP A 372 -3.59 -29.49 -0.90
CA ASP A 372 -4.37 -30.20 -1.94
C ASP A 372 -4.69 -31.66 -1.57
N VAL A 373 -4.00 -32.24 -0.57
CA VAL A 373 -4.17 -33.63 -0.15
C VAL A 373 -5.08 -33.74 1.08
N CYS A 374 -4.91 -32.91 2.12
CA CYS A 374 -5.69 -33.00 3.36
C CYS A 374 -6.71 -31.89 3.57
N GLY A 375 -6.76 -30.86 2.71
CA GLY A 375 -7.70 -29.76 2.79
C GLY A 375 -7.51 -28.82 3.99
N LYS A 376 -6.44 -29.00 4.78
CA LYS A 376 -6.17 -28.17 5.98
C LYS A 376 -5.20 -27.03 5.66
N ALA A 377 -5.42 -25.88 6.26
CA ALA A 377 -4.51 -24.72 6.13
C ALA A 377 -3.11 -25.03 6.68
N VAL A 378 -3.02 -25.84 7.74
CA VAL A 378 -1.78 -26.47 8.20
C VAL A 378 -1.81 -27.93 7.78
N CYS A 379 -0.89 -28.34 6.89
CA CYS A 379 -0.83 -29.69 6.37
C CYS A 379 -0.46 -30.69 7.47
N GLU A 380 -1.33 -31.66 7.71
CA GLU A 380 -1.10 -32.79 8.63
C GLU A 380 -0.80 -34.09 7.87
N CYS A 381 -0.55 -34.03 6.57
CA CYS A 381 -0.17 -35.20 5.80
C CYS A 381 1.13 -35.80 6.35
N PRO A 382 1.23 -37.14 6.50
CA PRO A 382 2.51 -37.76 6.78
C PRO A 382 3.48 -37.36 5.65
N ASN A 383 4.71 -36.98 6.00
CA ASN A 383 5.75 -36.56 5.06
C ASN A 383 5.80 -37.54 3.86
N ILE A 384 5.08 -37.21 2.81
CA ILE A 384 5.25 -37.89 1.53
C ILE A 384 6.55 -37.32 0.98
N PRO A 385 7.59 -38.13 0.72
CA PRO A 385 8.79 -37.63 0.06
C PRO A 385 8.31 -36.92 -1.21
N GLY A 386 8.62 -35.63 -1.34
CA GLY A 386 8.32 -34.88 -2.54
C GLY A 386 8.83 -35.67 -3.76
N PRO A 387 8.22 -35.53 -4.94
CA PRO A 387 8.65 -36.24 -6.12
C PRO A 387 10.16 -36.07 -6.24
N THR A 388 10.87 -37.20 -6.28
CA THR A 388 12.32 -37.20 -6.48
C THR A 388 12.65 -36.28 -7.64
N PRO A 389 13.56 -35.32 -7.47
CA PRO A 389 13.93 -34.41 -8.54
C PRO A 389 14.24 -35.22 -9.78
N LYS A 390 13.55 -34.93 -10.88
CA LYS A 390 13.80 -35.67 -12.13
C LYS A 390 15.23 -35.36 -12.58
N PRO A 391 16.02 -36.38 -12.95
CA PRO A 391 17.35 -36.14 -13.49
C PRO A 391 17.28 -35.22 -14.71
N CYS A 392 18.35 -34.49 -14.95
CA CYS A 392 18.47 -33.60 -16.10
C CYS A 392 18.24 -34.42 -17.41
N LYS A 393 17.35 -33.93 -18.28
CA LYS A 393 17.03 -34.60 -19.55
C LYS A 393 18.22 -34.78 -20.51
N ILE A 394 19.35 -34.12 -20.24
CA ILE A 394 20.56 -34.13 -21.10
C ILE A 394 21.66 -35.00 -20.50
N CYS A 395 21.95 -34.90 -19.20
CA CYS A 395 23.04 -35.65 -18.57
C CYS A 395 22.56 -36.77 -17.63
N ASP A 396 21.26 -36.91 -17.45
CA ASP A 396 20.61 -37.89 -16.56
C ASP A 396 21.12 -37.90 -15.12
N GLN A 397 21.69 -36.76 -14.67
CA GLN A 397 22.24 -36.59 -13.32
C GLN A 397 21.51 -35.51 -12.53
N TRP A 398 21.49 -35.67 -11.20
CA TRP A 398 21.06 -34.65 -10.23
C TRP A 398 22.12 -34.50 -9.13
N PRO A 399 22.62 -33.28 -8.88
CA PRO A 399 22.39 -32.04 -9.63
C PRO A 399 22.95 -32.08 -11.07
N CYS A 400 22.32 -31.37 -11.99
CA CYS A 400 22.74 -31.31 -13.40
C CYS A 400 24.16 -30.74 -13.52
N ILE A 401 25.03 -31.45 -14.22
CA ILE A 401 26.41 -31.04 -14.51
C ILE A 401 26.59 -30.52 -15.94
N CYS A 402 25.50 -30.38 -16.72
CA CYS A 402 25.59 -29.80 -18.05
C CYS A 402 26.04 -28.35 -17.97
N GLU A 403 26.95 -27.94 -18.82
CA GLU A 403 27.08 -26.52 -19.18
C GLU A 403 25.72 -26.00 -19.64
N LYS A 404 25.31 -24.81 -19.20
CA LYS A 404 24.03 -24.19 -19.60
C LYS A 404 23.93 -24.31 -21.13
N PRO A 405 22.79 -24.81 -21.69
CA PRO A 405 22.65 -24.84 -23.13
C PRO A 405 22.92 -23.42 -23.65
N PRO A 406 23.69 -23.28 -24.72
CA PRO A 406 23.94 -21.96 -25.32
C PRO A 406 22.58 -21.31 -25.54
N LYS A 407 22.46 -20.03 -25.22
CA LYS A 407 21.23 -19.25 -25.50
C LYS A 407 20.89 -19.54 -26.96
N GLU A 408 19.68 -20.03 -27.21
CA GLU A 408 19.24 -20.35 -28.56
C GLU A 408 19.44 -19.13 -29.46
N ALA A 409 19.98 -19.34 -30.66
CA ALA A 409 20.13 -18.30 -31.65
C ALA A 409 18.74 -17.70 -31.98
N CYS A 410 18.67 -16.41 -32.24
CA CYS A 410 17.43 -15.75 -32.59
C CYS A 410 16.75 -16.45 -33.79
N GLU A 411 15.49 -16.86 -33.63
CA GLU A 411 14.72 -17.56 -34.69
C GLU A 411 14.64 -16.77 -36.01
N LYS A 412 14.83 -15.42 -35.96
CA LYS A 412 14.76 -14.53 -37.14
C LYS A 412 16.10 -14.28 -37.83
N CYS A 413 17.19 -14.07 -37.08
CA CYS A 413 18.50 -13.75 -37.67
C CYS A 413 19.53 -14.86 -37.51
N GLY A 414 19.27 -15.89 -36.73
CA GLY A 414 20.21 -16.96 -36.48
C GLY A 414 21.43 -16.60 -35.63
N GLU A 415 21.54 -15.38 -35.12
CA GLU A 415 22.72 -14.87 -34.42
C GLU A 415 22.56 -14.77 -32.90
N LEU A 416 23.69 -14.86 -32.19
CA LEU A 416 23.83 -14.64 -30.76
C LEU A 416 25.05 -13.71 -30.50
N PRO A 417 24.82 -12.51 -29.89
CA PRO A 417 23.53 -11.88 -29.57
C PRO A 417 22.73 -11.50 -30.82
N CYS A 418 21.40 -11.50 -30.70
CA CYS A 418 20.48 -11.14 -31.79
C CYS A 418 20.80 -9.76 -32.36
N SER A 419 21.01 -9.69 -33.69
CA SER A 419 21.27 -8.47 -34.44
C SER A 419 20.00 -7.82 -35.03
N CYS A 420 18.82 -8.44 -34.84
CA CYS A 420 17.56 -7.86 -35.30
C CYS A 420 17.33 -6.47 -34.73
N GLU A 421 16.88 -5.54 -35.55
CA GLU A 421 16.38 -4.25 -35.08
C GLU A 421 15.28 -4.47 -34.04
N LYS A 422 15.43 -3.89 -32.86
CA LYS A 422 14.37 -3.91 -31.85
C LYS A 422 13.12 -3.30 -32.46
N ARG A 423 11.98 -3.99 -32.38
CA ARG A 423 10.69 -3.45 -32.83
C ARG A 423 10.51 -2.08 -32.20
N LYS A 424 10.31 -1.05 -33.03
CA LYS A 424 10.01 0.30 -32.56
C LYS A 424 8.65 0.29 -31.86
N THR A 425 8.54 1.03 -30.76
CA THR A 425 7.26 1.25 -30.09
C THR A 425 6.35 2.05 -31.00
N ILE A 426 5.13 1.58 -31.21
CA ILE A 426 4.10 2.25 -32.01
C ILE A 426 3.68 3.51 -31.25
N LYS A 427 3.74 4.67 -31.89
CA LYS A 427 3.32 5.95 -31.30
C LYS A 427 2.14 6.50 -32.06
N ILE A 428 1.03 6.69 -31.37
CA ILE A 428 -0.23 7.19 -31.89
C ILE A 428 -0.55 8.55 -31.30
N LYS A 429 -0.97 9.48 -32.15
CA LYS A 429 -1.62 10.73 -31.77
C LYS A 429 -3.10 10.61 -32.13
N LEU A 430 -3.96 10.78 -31.15
CA LEU A 430 -5.40 10.78 -31.37
C LEU A 430 -5.79 11.96 -32.26
N ARG A 431 -6.81 11.80 -33.11
CA ARG A 431 -7.36 12.88 -33.91
C ARG A 431 -7.74 14.08 -33.04
N ASP A 432 -7.73 15.26 -33.61
CA ASP A 432 -8.05 16.49 -32.91
C ASP A 432 -9.43 16.41 -32.23
N GLY A 433 -9.45 16.61 -30.92
CA GLY A 433 -10.65 16.56 -30.09
C GLY A 433 -11.00 15.19 -29.51
N LYS A 434 -10.49 14.06 -30.02
CA LYS A 434 -10.77 12.71 -29.49
C LYS A 434 -10.31 12.55 -28.04
N GLU A 435 -9.27 13.24 -27.61
CA GLU A 435 -8.83 13.29 -26.22
C GLU A 435 -9.88 13.85 -25.27
N ARG A 436 -10.77 14.76 -25.75
CA ARG A 436 -11.90 15.31 -24.98
C ARG A 436 -13.05 14.32 -24.86
N GLU A 437 -13.10 13.31 -25.73
CA GLU A 437 -14.08 12.24 -25.73
C GLU A 437 -13.72 11.12 -24.72
N ILE A 438 -12.49 11.15 -24.15
CA ILE A 438 -12.10 10.16 -23.15
C ILE A 438 -12.90 10.38 -21.87
N GLN A 439 -13.83 9.48 -21.65
CA GLN A 439 -14.66 9.43 -20.44
C GLN A 439 -14.02 8.48 -19.41
N HIS A 440 -14.36 8.66 -18.16
CA HIS A 440 -13.91 7.78 -17.09
C HIS A 440 -15.04 7.52 -16.10
N MET A 441 -14.94 6.39 -15.42
CA MET A 441 -15.80 6.00 -14.31
C MET A 441 -14.90 5.64 -13.13
N VAL A 442 -15.21 6.19 -11.97
CA VAL A 442 -14.53 5.87 -10.71
C VAL A 442 -15.48 5.04 -9.86
N SER A 443 -15.06 3.87 -9.43
CA SER A 443 -15.77 3.08 -8.42
C SER A 443 -14.92 2.95 -7.19
N THR A 444 -15.50 3.22 -6.02
CA THR A 444 -14.83 3.05 -4.73
C THR A 444 -15.21 1.68 -4.18
N SER A 445 -14.22 0.92 -3.70
CA SER A 445 -14.47 -0.32 -2.96
C SER A 445 -14.38 -0.04 -1.47
N PHE A 446 -15.31 -0.63 -0.73
CA PHE A 446 -15.40 -0.56 0.73
C PHE A 446 -14.75 -1.79 1.36
N TRP A 447 -14.49 -1.75 2.64
CA TRP A 447 -13.99 -2.89 3.40
C TRP A 447 -15.13 -3.58 4.14
N SER A 448 -15.20 -4.90 4.04
CA SER A 448 -16.04 -5.70 4.94
C SER A 448 -15.38 -5.81 6.31
N ALA A 449 -16.16 -6.15 7.32
CA ALA A 449 -15.65 -6.47 8.65
C ALA A 449 -14.58 -7.60 8.64
N ASP A 450 -14.60 -8.45 7.58
CA ASP A 450 -13.62 -9.51 7.36
C ASP A 450 -12.32 -9.02 6.68
N GLY A 451 -12.17 -7.72 6.42
CA GLY A 451 -10.99 -7.13 5.79
C GLY A 451 -10.85 -7.43 4.30
N LYS A 452 -11.96 -7.73 3.60
CA LYS A 452 -12.01 -7.90 2.15
C LYS A 452 -12.65 -6.70 1.48
N PRO A 453 -12.14 -6.25 0.32
CA PRO A 453 -12.80 -5.20 -0.42
C PRO A 453 -14.12 -5.71 -1.00
N ILE A 454 -15.19 -4.95 -0.78
CA ILE A 454 -16.53 -5.24 -1.25
C ILE A 454 -17.02 -4.11 -2.17
N THR A 455 -17.97 -4.42 -3.01
CA THR A 455 -18.62 -3.42 -3.88
C THR A 455 -19.50 -2.48 -3.04
N SER A 456 -19.83 -1.32 -3.61
CA SER A 456 -20.78 -0.38 -2.98
C SER A 456 -22.13 -1.03 -2.70
N GLU A 457 -22.59 -1.91 -3.60
CA GLU A 457 -23.86 -2.63 -3.44
C GLU A 457 -23.77 -3.64 -2.28
N GLU A 458 -22.70 -4.39 -2.18
CA GLU A 458 -22.45 -5.30 -1.05
C GLU A 458 -22.32 -4.55 0.27
N PHE A 459 -21.64 -3.40 0.27
CA PHE A 459 -21.54 -2.55 1.46
C PHE A 459 -22.92 -2.04 1.91
N LEU A 460 -23.74 -1.54 0.97
CA LEU A 460 -25.12 -1.12 1.24
C LEU A 460 -25.95 -2.24 1.83
N ASN A 461 -25.88 -3.44 1.24
CA ASN A 461 -26.63 -4.59 1.74
C ASN A 461 -26.18 -5.02 3.13
N ASN A 462 -24.87 -5.00 3.39
CA ASN A 462 -24.30 -5.32 4.70
C ASN A 462 -24.70 -4.27 5.75
N LEU A 463 -24.65 -2.98 5.41
CA LEU A 463 -25.08 -1.90 6.28
C LEU A 463 -26.57 -2.04 6.58
N PHE A 464 -27.42 -2.21 5.55
CA PHE A 464 -28.86 -2.42 5.71
C PHE A 464 -29.16 -3.59 6.64
N GLY A 465 -28.47 -4.72 6.46
CA GLY A 465 -28.63 -5.92 7.31
C GLY A 465 -28.20 -5.69 8.75
N ALA A 466 -27.22 -4.81 9.02
CA ALA A 466 -26.71 -4.53 10.35
C ALA A 466 -27.50 -3.44 11.10
N LEU A 467 -28.13 -2.50 10.40
CA LEU A 467 -28.83 -1.35 11.03
C LEU A 467 -29.83 -1.76 12.14
N PRO A 468 -30.59 -2.87 12.02
CA PRO A 468 -31.51 -3.29 13.07
C PRO A 468 -30.85 -3.63 14.43
N ASP A 469 -29.53 -3.85 14.46
CA ASP A 469 -28.77 -4.07 15.68
C ASP A 469 -28.48 -2.75 16.41
N PHE A 470 -28.52 -1.64 15.72
CA PHE A 470 -28.22 -0.30 16.27
C PHE A 470 -29.48 0.50 16.61
N PHE A 471 -30.54 0.37 15.82
CA PHE A 471 -31.86 1.00 16.06
C PHE A 471 -32.98 0.23 15.36
N LYS A 472 -34.19 0.30 15.91
CA LYS A 472 -35.35 -0.49 15.45
C LYS A 472 -36.32 0.28 14.57
N SER A 473 -36.23 1.61 14.57
CA SER A 473 -37.13 2.49 13.81
C SER A 473 -36.46 3.82 13.46
N GLU A 474 -37.02 4.52 12.49
CA GLU A 474 -36.61 5.89 12.14
C GLU A 474 -36.71 6.86 13.34
N GLU A 475 -37.75 6.69 14.18
CA GLU A 475 -37.93 7.52 15.37
C GLU A 475 -36.82 7.26 16.41
N GLU A 476 -36.41 6.01 16.55
CA GLU A 476 -35.28 5.65 17.43
C GLU A 476 -33.98 6.26 16.87
N LEU A 477 -33.71 6.13 15.57
CA LEU A 477 -32.57 6.77 14.93
C LEU A 477 -32.57 8.29 15.17
N ARG A 478 -33.70 8.97 14.96
CA ARG A 478 -33.86 10.41 15.20
C ARG A 478 -33.56 10.78 16.66
N THR A 479 -34.05 9.99 17.60
CA THR A 479 -33.85 10.20 19.03
C THR A 479 -32.36 10.06 19.39
N ILE A 480 -31.70 9.01 18.88
CA ILE A 480 -30.27 8.77 19.11
C ILE A 480 -29.44 9.89 18.46
N TRP A 481 -29.77 10.29 17.23
CA TRP A 481 -28.98 11.27 16.47
C TRP A 481 -29.11 12.70 16.98
N SER A 482 -30.27 13.06 17.48
CA SER A 482 -30.56 14.41 17.97
C SER A 482 -29.84 14.76 19.28
N ASN A 483 -29.19 13.81 19.92
CA ASN A 483 -28.37 14.05 21.10
C ASN A 483 -26.88 13.78 20.79
N PRO A 484 -25.97 14.75 20.96
CA PRO A 484 -24.55 14.61 20.65
C PRO A 484 -23.87 13.38 21.28
N MET A 485 -24.24 13.02 22.51
CA MET A 485 -23.61 11.90 23.23
C MET A 485 -24.04 10.57 22.65
N THR A 486 -25.34 10.38 22.42
CA THR A 486 -25.85 9.11 21.84
C THR A 486 -25.49 8.99 20.38
N ARG A 487 -25.43 10.10 19.65
CA ARG A 487 -24.91 10.13 18.26
C ARG A 487 -23.45 9.65 18.20
N LYS A 488 -22.60 10.18 19.08
CA LYS A 488 -21.19 9.76 19.16
C LYS A 488 -21.07 8.27 19.42
N THR A 489 -21.83 7.74 20.39
CA THR A 489 -21.87 6.30 20.71
C THR A 489 -22.39 5.46 19.54
N LEU A 490 -23.37 5.93 18.78
CA LEU A 490 -23.87 5.24 17.58
C LEU A 490 -22.78 5.19 16.51
N LEU A 491 -22.10 6.30 16.24
CA LEU A 491 -21.03 6.37 15.24
C LEU A 491 -19.84 5.48 15.62
N GLU A 492 -19.45 5.45 16.89
CA GLU A 492 -18.39 4.55 17.40
C GLU A 492 -18.78 3.07 17.21
N LYS A 493 -20.00 2.68 17.52
CA LYS A 493 -20.48 1.31 17.31
C LYS A 493 -20.57 0.92 15.82
N LEU A 494 -20.98 1.86 14.96
CA LEU A 494 -20.99 1.64 13.52
C LEU A 494 -19.56 1.45 12.98
N ASP A 495 -18.61 2.23 13.47
CA ASP A 495 -17.19 2.11 13.11
C ASP A 495 -16.60 0.75 13.54
N GLU A 496 -16.87 0.30 14.78
CA GLU A 496 -16.49 -1.02 15.28
C GLU A 496 -17.08 -2.17 14.44
N ALA A 497 -18.25 -1.96 13.84
CA ALA A 497 -18.91 -2.91 12.96
C ALA A 497 -18.44 -2.82 11.48
N GLY A 498 -17.47 -1.94 11.16
CA GLY A 498 -16.93 -1.76 9.82
C GLY A 498 -17.70 -0.76 8.95
N PHE A 499 -18.56 0.06 9.56
CA PHE A 499 -19.32 1.13 8.89
C PHE A 499 -18.86 2.50 9.39
N GLY A 500 -17.57 2.78 9.27
CA GLY A 500 -16.95 4.00 9.75
C GLY A 500 -17.44 5.25 9.04
N LYS A 501 -17.10 6.41 9.61
CA LYS A 501 -17.48 7.73 9.09
C LYS A 501 -17.04 7.94 7.64
N ASP A 502 -15.89 7.44 7.28
CA ASP A 502 -15.33 7.57 5.94
C ASP A 502 -16.08 6.73 4.90
N GLU A 503 -16.48 5.52 5.29
CA GLU A 503 -17.31 4.63 4.48
C GLU A 503 -18.69 5.23 4.27
N LEU A 504 -19.31 5.74 5.34
CA LEU A 504 -20.60 6.44 5.27
C LEU A 504 -20.51 7.73 4.42
N SER A 505 -19.42 8.49 4.52
CA SER A 505 -19.19 9.67 3.69
C SER A 505 -18.97 9.32 2.21
N SER A 506 -18.34 8.19 1.93
CA SER A 506 -18.18 7.67 0.57
C SER A 506 -19.54 7.24 -0.01
N LEU A 507 -20.35 6.59 0.82
CA LEU A 507 -21.73 6.24 0.46
C LEU A 507 -22.60 7.48 0.22
N GLN A 508 -22.45 8.52 1.06
CA GLN A 508 -23.10 9.81 0.90
C GLN A 508 -22.86 10.44 -0.47
N LYS A 509 -21.62 10.38 -0.96
CA LYS A 509 -21.27 10.83 -2.32
C LYS A 509 -21.91 9.96 -3.40
N LEU A 510 -22.00 8.66 -3.16
CA LEU A 510 -22.53 7.70 -4.12
C LEU A 510 -24.03 7.86 -4.37
N ILE A 511 -24.77 8.34 -3.37
CA ILE A 511 -26.22 8.63 -3.43
C ILE A 511 -26.52 10.11 -3.69
N ASP A 512 -25.52 10.91 -4.13
CA ASP A 512 -25.60 12.35 -4.40
C ASP A 512 -26.08 13.18 -3.18
N ALA A 513 -25.67 12.79 -1.98
CA ALA A 513 -26.12 13.37 -0.71
C ALA A 513 -25.01 14.15 0.05
N GLU A 514 -23.97 14.67 -0.64
CA GLU A 514 -22.84 15.38 0.01
C GLU A 514 -23.28 16.61 0.80
N LYS A 515 -24.40 17.23 0.43
CA LYS A 515 -25.00 18.38 1.12
C LYS A 515 -25.95 17.98 2.24
N SER A 516 -26.18 16.69 2.45
CA SER A 516 -27.01 16.12 3.49
C SER A 516 -26.18 15.77 4.73
N ASP A 517 -26.76 15.20 5.75
CA ASP A 517 -26.09 14.63 6.92
C ASP A 517 -25.85 13.13 6.75
N LEU A 518 -24.92 12.54 7.53
CA LEU A 518 -24.81 11.10 7.66
C LEU A 518 -26.10 10.47 8.24
N PHE A 519 -26.88 11.24 9.00
CA PHE A 519 -28.23 10.87 9.40
C PHE A 519 -29.10 10.47 8.20
N ASP A 520 -29.11 11.30 7.15
CA ASP A 520 -29.89 11.06 5.95
C ASP A 520 -29.43 9.82 5.19
N VAL A 521 -28.13 9.52 5.24
CA VAL A 521 -27.57 8.30 4.66
C VAL A 521 -28.09 7.07 5.39
N LEU A 522 -28.04 7.08 6.74
CA LEU A 522 -28.55 5.97 7.54
C LEU A 522 -30.06 5.80 7.41
N GLU A 523 -30.81 6.92 7.36
CA GLU A 523 -32.26 6.91 7.17
C GLU A 523 -32.61 6.36 5.78
N TYR A 524 -31.92 6.77 4.72
CA TYR A 524 -32.09 6.26 3.36
C TYR A 524 -31.76 4.75 3.25
N VAL A 525 -30.66 4.30 3.87
CA VAL A 525 -30.29 2.88 3.85
C VAL A 525 -31.34 2.05 4.61
N PHE A 526 -31.86 2.57 5.72
CA PHE A 526 -32.90 1.90 6.51
C PHE A 526 -34.25 1.86 5.78
N ASN A 527 -34.60 2.94 5.06
CA ASN A 527 -35.82 3.06 4.29
C ASN A 527 -35.58 3.84 2.98
N SER A 528 -35.40 3.13 1.88
CA SER A 528 -35.07 3.70 0.56
C SER A 528 -36.16 4.58 -0.05
N GLU A 529 -37.38 4.64 0.53
CA GLU A 529 -38.42 5.56 0.13
C GLU A 529 -38.15 7.01 0.59
N ILE A 530 -37.31 7.18 1.62
CA ILE A 530 -36.94 8.49 2.15
C ILE A 530 -35.73 9.03 1.39
N LYS A 531 -35.88 10.17 0.74
CA LYS A 531 -34.78 10.83 0.05
C LYS A 531 -33.95 11.67 1.02
N PRO A 532 -32.61 11.64 0.93
CA PRO A 532 -31.76 12.52 1.70
C PRO A 532 -32.10 14.00 1.45
N ILE A 533 -32.15 14.80 2.52
CA ILE A 533 -32.40 16.25 2.44
C ILE A 533 -31.11 17.02 2.71
N THR A 534 -30.96 18.17 2.08
CA THR A 534 -29.80 19.02 2.34
C THR A 534 -29.83 19.62 3.75
N ARG A 535 -28.67 19.89 4.34
CA ARG A 535 -28.56 20.58 5.62
C ARG A 535 -29.27 21.95 5.62
N GLU A 536 -29.21 22.66 4.49
CA GLU A 536 -29.96 23.93 4.31
C GLU A 536 -31.48 23.71 4.40
N ALA A 537 -32.00 22.70 3.71
CA ALA A 537 -33.42 22.39 3.74
C ALA A 537 -33.88 21.95 5.14
N ARG A 538 -33.05 21.16 5.84
CA ARG A 538 -33.30 20.75 7.23
C ARG A 538 -33.38 21.95 8.17
N VAL A 539 -32.41 22.87 8.09
CA VAL A 539 -32.41 24.09 8.91
C VAL A 539 -33.63 24.95 8.59
N ALA A 540 -33.94 25.18 7.30
CA ALA A 540 -35.10 25.97 6.91
C ALA A 540 -36.42 25.42 7.47
N ALA A 541 -36.58 24.10 7.48
CA ALA A 541 -37.77 23.44 8.02
C ALA A 541 -37.88 23.54 9.57
N ALA A 542 -36.74 23.45 10.26
CA ALA A 542 -36.71 23.45 11.73
C ALA A 542 -36.61 24.86 12.36
N GLN A 543 -36.14 25.87 11.63
CA GLN A 543 -35.77 27.18 12.14
C GLN A 543 -36.91 27.88 12.90
N ALA A 544 -38.13 27.86 12.35
CA ALA A 544 -39.26 28.52 12.99
C ALA A 544 -39.59 27.88 14.34
N THR A 545 -39.55 26.56 14.45
CA THR A 545 -39.78 25.83 15.70
C THR A 545 -38.69 26.07 16.72
N ILE A 546 -37.42 26.04 16.30
CA ILE A 546 -36.26 26.31 17.16
C ILE A 546 -36.33 27.74 17.69
N PHE A 547 -36.60 28.74 16.84
CA PHE A 547 -36.58 30.12 17.21
C PHE A 547 -37.76 30.56 18.10
N ALA A 548 -38.89 29.83 18.01
CA ALA A 548 -40.03 30.07 18.90
C ALA A 548 -39.73 29.82 20.38
N LEU A 549 -38.69 29.03 20.68
CA LEU A 549 -38.29 28.65 22.04
C LEU A 549 -37.20 29.55 22.64
N LEU A 550 -36.67 30.48 21.85
CA LEU A 550 -35.44 31.24 22.18
C LEU A 550 -35.71 32.72 22.35
N ASN A 551 -34.96 33.35 23.26
CA ASN A 551 -34.84 34.80 23.30
C ASN A 551 -33.93 35.33 22.20
N ASP A 552 -33.90 36.66 21.98
CA ASP A 552 -33.18 37.25 20.84
C ASP A 552 -31.67 36.97 20.84
N LYS A 553 -31.01 36.96 22.00
CA LYS A 553 -29.59 36.68 22.14
C LYS A 553 -29.29 35.19 21.86
N GLN A 554 -30.16 34.30 22.29
CA GLN A 554 -30.05 32.87 22.03
C GLN A 554 -30.31 32.58 20.56
N LYS A 555 -31.23 33.30 19.90
CA LYS A 555 -31.46 33.18 18.46
C LYS A 555 -30.20 33.54 17.67
N GLU A 556 -29.56 34.66 17.98
CA GLU A 556 -28.31 35.06 17.32
C GLU A 556 -27.20 34.01 17.45
N PHE A 557 -27.09 33.37 18.59
CA PHE A 557 -26.10 32.29 18.80
C PHE A 557 -26.46 31.04 18.03
N ILE A 558 -27.70 30.57 18.13
CA ILE A 558 -28.14 29.37 17.43
C ILE A 558 -28.12 29.57 15.90
N GLU A 559 -28.45 30.75 15.42
CA GLU A 559 -28.34 31.09 13.98
C GLU A 559 -26.88 30.96 13.50
N PHE A 560 -25.92 31.47 14.30
CA PHE A 560 -24.50 31.30 14.01
C PHE A 560 -24.07 29.80 13.99
N VAL A 561 -24.54 29.00 14.95
CA VAL A 561 -24.27 27.56 15.02
C VAL A 561 -24.86 26.84 13.81
N LEU A 562 -26.10 27.16 13.46
CA LEU A 562 -26.78 26.54 12.28
C LEU A 562 -26.09 26.93 10.97
N ALA A 563 -25.57 28.16 10.84
CA ALA A 563 -24.77 28.52 9.67
C ALA A 563 -23.49 27.70 9.56
N LYS A 564 -22.79 27.46 10.68
CA LYS A 564 -21.60 26.58 10.70
C LYS A 564 -21.94 25.13 10.40
N TYR A 565 -23.05 24.63 10.92
CA TYR A 565 -23.55 23.31 10.61
C TYR A 565 -23.85 23.12 9.10
N ILE A 566 -24.47 24.10 8.45
CA ILE A 566 -24.72 24.04 7.01
C ILE A 566 -23.40 23.98 6.24
N GLU A 567 -22.40 24.78 6.66
CA GLU A 567 -21.11 24.88 5.98
C GLU A 567 -20.27 23.61 6.12
N THR A 568 -20.16 23.07 7.33
CA THR A 568 -19.18 22.02 7.69
C THR A 568 -19.80 20.68 8.03
N GLY A 569 -21.04 20.62 8.52
CA GLY A 569 -21.74 19.38 8.87
C GLY A 569 -22.00 19.18 10.36
N VAL A 570 -22.46 17.98 10.71
CA VAL A 570 -22.94 17.60 12.04
C VAL A 570 -21.88 17.68 13.15
N GLU A 571 -20.60 17.65 12.80
CA GLU A 571 -19.48 17.77 13.75
C GLU A 571 -19.48 19.10 14.50
N GLU A 572 -20.00 20.17 13.88
CA GLU A 572 -20.17 21.46 14.57
C GLU A 572 -21.24 21.41 15.67
N LEU A 573 -22.05 20.38 15.68
CA LEU A 573 -23.09 20.14 16.69
C LEU A 573 -22.59 19.27 17.85
N ASP A 574 -21.32 18.86 17.85
CA ASP A 574 -20.74 18.06 18.93
C ASP A 574 -20.43 18.93 20.15
N GLN A 575 -20.67 18.37 21.34
CA GLN A 575 -20.54 19.12 22.59
C GLN A 575 -19.12 19.68 22.81
N GLU A 576 -18.11 19.01 22.29
CA GLU A 576 -16.71 19.43 22.36
C GLU A 576 -16.43 20.71 21.54
N LYS A 577 -17.27 21.01 20.54
CA LYS A 577 -17.18 22.21 19.72
C LYS A 577 -17.79 23.45 20.36
N LEU A 578 -18.64 23.28 21.34
CA LEU A 578 -19.35 24.39 21.99
C LEU A 578 -18.42 25.51 22.51
N PRO A 579 -17.31 25.23 23.24
CA PRO A 579 -16.39 26.26 23.66
C PRO A 579 -15.76 27.06 22.51
N ILE A 580 -15.44 26.36 21.40
CA ILE A 580 -14.84 26.96 20.20
C ILE A 580 -15.87 27.86 19.51
N LEU A 581 -17.11 27.41 19.34
CA LEU A 581 -18.19 28.21 18.76
C LEU A 581 -18.50 29.44 19.55
N LEU A 582 -18.53 29.35 20.89
CA LEU A 582 -18.72 30.49 21.78
C LEU A 582 -17.58 31.51 21.66
N THR A 583 -16.33 31.04 21.64
CA THR A 583 -15.16 31.91 21.48
C THR A 583 -15.16 32.60 20.11
N ASN A 584 -15.53 31.87 19.05
CA ASN A 584 -15.60 32.42 17.70
C ASN A 584 -16.67 33.49 17.55
N LYS A 585 -17.80 33.34 18.24
CA LYS A 585 -18.90 34.32 18.18
C LYS A 585 -18.68 35.52 19.11
N TYR A 586 -18.17 35.31 20.34
CA TYR A 586 -18.13 36.31 21.42
C TYR A 586 -16.70 36.68 21.86
N GLN A 587 -15.65 36.21 21.17
CA GLN A 587 -14.23 36.45 21.47
C GLN A 587 -13.72 35.83 22.78
N SER A 588 -14.55 35.65 23.79
CA SER A 588 -14.20 34.93 25.02
C SER A 588 -15.39 34.17 25.59
N LEU A 589 -15.11 33.14 26.44
CA LEU A 589 -16.16 32.42 27.16
C LEU A 589 -16.84 33.29 28.24
N GLU A 590 -16.15 34.29 28.78
CA GLU A 590 -16.72 35.22 29.77
C GLU A 590 -17.72 36.17 29.12
N ASP A 591 -17.41 36.67 27.93
CA ASP A 591 -18.36 37.51 27.18
C ASP A 591 -19.59 36.71 26.76
N ALA A 592 -19.39 35.44 26.36
CA ALA A 592 -20.48 34.53 26.04
C ALA A 592 -21.40 34.29 27.25
N LYS A 593 -20.85 34.13 28.47
CA LYS A 593 -21.63 34.04 29.72
C LYS A 593 -22.41 35.33 30.01
N GLY A 594 -21.80 36.47 29.80
CA GLY A 594 -22.47 37.77 29.96
C GLY A 594 -23.66 37.96 29.04
N MET A 595 -23.62 37.32 27.85
CA MET A 595 -24.67 37.46 26.83
C MET A 595 -25.75 36.39 26.93
N LEU A 596 -25.37 35.12 27.20
CA LEU A 596 -26.25 33.94 27.12
C LEU A 596 -26.59 33.33 28.50
N GLY A 597 -25.90 33.75 29.57
CA GLY A 597 -26.08 33.22 30.92
C GLY A 597 -25.09 32.12 31.30
N GLU A 598 -25.37 31.39 32.34
CA GLU A 598 -24.47 30.33 32.86
C GLU A 598 -24.17 29.22 31.83
N VAL A 599 -22.95 28.69 31.86
CA VAL A 599 -22.46 27.67 30.92
C VAL A 599 -23.35 26.42 30.89
N SER A 600 -23.90 26.03 32.02
CA SER A 600 -24.84 24.91 32.13
C SER A 600 -26.11 25.13 31.28
N ASN A 601 -26.62 26.36 31.28
CA ASN A 601 -27.80 26.73 30.51
C ASN A 601 -27.47 26.82 29.01
N ILE A 602 -26.28 27.32 28.65
CA ILE A 602 -25.80 27.35 27.26
C ILE A 602 -25.63 25.94 26.73
N SER A 603 -25.01 25.03 27.50
CA SER A 603 -24.82 23.65 27.13
C SER A 603 -26.17 22.92 26.97
N LYS A 604 -27.11 23.15 27.85
CA LYS A 604 -28.46 22.61 27.76
C LYS A 604 -29.18 23.08 26.50
N LEU A 605 -29.14 24.39 26.25
CA LEU A 605 -29.69 24.99 25.03
C LEU A 605 -29.09 24.39 23.77
N PHE A 606 -27.75 24.22 23.76
CA PHE A 606 -27.02 23.66 22.63
C PHE A 606 -27.41 22.18 22.32
N ILE A 607 -27.80 21.45 23.33
CA ILE A 607 -28.28 20.07 23.15
C ILE A 607 -29.76 20.08 22.75
N GLU A 608 -30.60 20.88 23.41
CA GLU A 608 -32.04 20.86 23.20
C GLU A 608 -32.49 21.31 21.81
N PHE A 609 -31.83 22.33 21.20
CA PHE A 609 -32.25 22.75 19.87
C PHE A 609 -32.04 21.66 18.78
N GLN A 610 -31.06 20.77 18.97
CA GLN A 610 -30.77 19.67 18.04
C GLN A 610 -31.92 18.67 17.97
N GLN A 611 -32.71 18.49 19.03
CA GLN A 611 -33.91 17.65 19.03
C GLN A 611 -34.93 18.19 18.01
N HIS A 612 -35.04 19.51 17.91
CA HIS A 612 -35.95 20.14 16.96
C HIS A 612 -35.41 20.13 15.52
N LEU A 613 -34.07 20.11 15.37
CA LEU A 613 -33.42 20.05 14.07
C LEU A 613 -33.70 18.73 13.32
N TYR A 614 -33.82 17.62 14.07
CA TYR A 614 -34.06 16.28 13.50
C TYR A 614 -35.50 15.76 13.73
N SER A 615 -36.39 16.51 14.37
CA SER A 615 -37.76 16.06 14.70
C SER A 615 -38.76 16.17 13.55
N GLY A 616 -38.50 16.96 12.51
CA GLY A 616 -39.45 17.21 11.43
C GLY A 616 -39.31 16.22 10.26
N LYS A 617 -40.41 15.56 9.86
CA LYS A 617 -40.51 15.02 8.49
C LYS A 617 -40.60 16.22 7.55
N VAL A 618 -39.58 16.47 6.76
CA VAL A 618 -39.66 17.42 5.65
C VAL A 618 -40.50 16.72 4.57
N ALA A 619 -41.72 17.23 4.32
CA ALA A 619 -42.65 16.69 3.37
C ALA A 619 -42.18 16.83 1.89
#